data_eb1ca0173fc8b75c96598492024acb0c
#
_entry.id   eb1ca0173fc8b75c96598492024acb0c
#
_cell.length_a   1.000
_cell.length_b   1.000
_cell.length_c   1.000
_cell.angle_alpha   90.00
_cell.angle_beta   90.00
_cell.angle_gamma   90.00
#
_symmetry.space_group_name_H-M   'P 1'
#
loop_
_entity.id
_entity.type
_entity.pdbx_description
1 polymer ?
#
loop_
_entity_poly.entity_id
_entity_poly.type
_entity_poly.pdbx_seq_one_letter_code
_entity_poly.pdbx_strand_id
1 'polypeptide(L)'
;AEHGYDAIAIAHHADDSIETFFINLMRGTGLKGLTGIHRVNGKIIRPLLFASRREILDYATAHGIPFREDSSNRSTKYMRNKIRLGIVPILRTINPNFTELMGANISRLTDAQLFIDRCIETIMQQAVTTADGIVTITPQR
;
A
#
# COMPACT_ATOMS: atom_id res chain seq x y z
N ALA A 1 -0.66 9.12 24.47
CA ALA A 1 -0.93 7.70 24.47
C ALA A 1 -0.81 7.18 25.92
N GLU A 2 -1.92 6.73 26.52
CA GLU A 2 -1.99 6.31 27.93
C GLU A 2 -1.11 5.08 28.28
N HIS A 3 -0.61 4.34 27.31
CA HIS A 3 0.09 3.08 27.53
C HIS A 3 1.53 3.03 27.03
N GLY A 4 2.11 4.15 26.59
CA GLY A 4 3.52 4.22 26.18
C GLY A 4 3.90 3.41 24.94
N TYR A 5 2.94 3.08 24.05
CA TYR A 5 3.24 2.37 22.81
C TYR A 5 3.86 3.31 21.75
N ASP A 6 4.91 2.85 21.09
CA ASP A 6 5.61 3.60 20.03
C ASP A 6 4.96 3.44 18.66
N ALA A 7 4.30 2.30 18.41
CA ALA A 7 3.67 1.99 17.13
C ALA A 7 2.36 1.20 17.29
N ILE A 8 1.52 1.26 16.25
CA ILE A 8 0.28 0.49 16.12
C ILE A 8 0.45 -0.48 14.96
N ALA A 9 0.39 -1.78 15.24
CA ALA A 9 0.42 -2.81 14.19
C ALA A 9 -0.99 -3.05 13.63
N ILE A 10 -1.11 -2.99 12.29
CA ILE A 10 -2.36 -3.29 11.55
C ILE A 10 -2.12 -4.50 10.66
N ALA A 11 -3.08 -5.42 10.63
CA ALA A 11 -3.00 -6.70 9.91
C ALA A 11 -3.33 -6.60 8.41
N HIS A 12 -2.92 -5.51 7.73
CA HIS A 12 -2.98 -5.45 6.28
C HIS A 12 -1.97 -6.43 5.65
N HIS A 13 -2.38 -7.08 4.57
CA HIS A 13 -1.59 -8.06 3.84
C HIS A 13 -1.44 -7.69 2.34
N ALA A 14 -0.73 -8.48 1.56
CA ALA A 14 -0.43 -8.19 0.15
C ALA A 14 -1.70 -7.98 -0.70
N ASP A 15 -2.73 -8.80 -0.49
CA ASP A 15 -4.00 -8.64 -1.22
C ASP A 15 -4.68 -7.29 -0.93
N ASP A 16 -4.59 -6.75 0.30
CA ASP A 16 -5.13 -5.42 0.61
C ASP A 16 -4.40 -4.32 -0.16
N SER A 17 -3.09 -4.48 -0.40
CA SER A 17 -2.30 -3.57 -1.22
C SER A 17 -2.74 -3.59 -2.68
N ILE A 18 -3.01 -4.79 -3.24
CA ILE A 18 -3.54 -4.97 -4.59
C ILE A 18 -4.93 -4.33 -4.71
N GLU A 19 -5.81 -4.56 -3.74
CA GLU A 19 -7.14 -3.94 -3.72
C GLU A 19 -7.05 -2.42 -3.70
N THR A 20 -6.13 -1.87 -2.90
CA THR A 20 -5.89 -0.42 -2.80
C THR A 20 -5.36 0.14 -4.12
N PHE A 21 -4.44 -0.58 -4.79
CA PHE A 21 -3.97 -0.23 -6.13
C PHE A 21 -5.14 -0.05 -7.11
N PHE A 22 -6.04 -1.04 -7.21
CA PHE A 22 -7.18 -0.98 -8.12
C PHE A 22 -8.19 0.11 -7.74
N ILE A 23 -8.45 0.32 -6.45
CA ILE A 23 -9.32 1.41 -5.99
C ILE A 23 -8.77 2.76 -6.46
N ASN A 24 -7.48 2.98 -6.26
CA ASN A 24 -6.85 4.24 -6.62
C ASN A 24 -6.77 4.43 -8.13
N LEU A 25 -6.43 3.35 -8.88
CA LEU A 25 -6.44 3.35 -10.35
C LEU A 25 -7.80 3.79 -10.91
N MET A 26 -8.89 3.23 -10.39
CA MET A 26 -10.26 3.57 -10.85
C MET A 26 -10.71 4.98 -10.43
N ARG A 27 -10.11 5.56 -9.39
CA ARG A 27 -10.39 6.94 -8.98
C ARG A 27 -9.63 7.99 -9.79
N GLY A 28 -8.69 7.55 -10.61
CA GLY A 28 -7.75 8.42 -11.28
C GLY A 28 -6.69 8.95 -10.30
N THR A 29 -5.47 8.45 -10.43
CA THR A 29 -4.38 8.84 -9.53
C THR A 29 -3.06 8.93 -10.29
N GLY A 30 -2.13 9.73 -9.79
CA GLY A 30 -0.73 9.69 -10.21
C GLY A 30 0.02 8.51 -9.62
N LEU A 31 1.33 8.43 -9.92
CA LEU A 31 2.20 7.33 -9.52
C LEU A 31 2.13 7.03 -8.02
N LYS A 32 2.12 8.06 -7.17
CA LYS A 32 2.06 7.93 -5.71
C LYS A 32 0.85 7.12 -5.21
N GLY A 33 -0.31 7.25 -5.86
CA GLY A 33 -1.49 6.47 -5.48
C GLY A 33 -1.45 5.02 -5.95
N LEU A 34 -0.57 4.67 -6.91
CA LEU A 34 -0.38 3.31 -7.42
C LEU A 34 0.65 2.49 -6.61
N THR A 35 1.26 3.06 -5.59
CA THR A 35 2.21 2.36 -4.70
C THR A 35 1.54 1.46 -3.67
N GLY A 36 0.21 1.28 -3.74
CA GLY A 36 -0.55 0.43 -2.83
C GLY A 36 -0.53 0.93 -1.38
N ILE A 37 -0.30 0.03 -0.44
CA ILE A 37 -0.22 0.33 0.99
C ILE A 37 1.23 0.31 1.44
N HIS A 38 1.68 1.39 2.11
CA HIS A 38 3.05 1.45 2.66
C HIS A 38 3.19 0.63 3.94
N ARG A 39 4.36 -0.01 4.13
CA ARG A 39 4.69 -0.80 5.33
C ARG A 39 4.64 0.03 6.61
N VAL A 40 5.09 1.28 6.53
CA VAL A 40 5.11 2.23 7.64
C VAL A 40 4.45 3.52 7.20
N ASN A 41 3.61 4.09 8.05
CA ASN A 41 3.01 5.40 7.86
C ASN A 41 2.86 6.08 9.23
N GLY A 42 3.79 6.96 9.56
CA GLY A 42 3.91 7.53 10.90
C GLY A 42 4.09 6.44 11.95
N LYS A 43 3.18 6.36 12.92
CA LYS A 43 3.16 5.34 13.97
C LYS A 43 2.48 4.02 13.56
N ILE A 44 1.95 3.94 12.37
CA ILE A 44 1.27 2.72 11.89
C ILE A 44 2.30 1.84 11.18
N ILE A 45 2.40 0.58 11.60
CA ILE A 45 3.21 -0.45 10.97
C ILE A 45 2.31 -1.59 10.45
N ARG A 46 2.72 -2.27 9.37
CA ARG A 46 1.96 -3.36 8.74
C ARG A 46 2.87 -4.58 8.55
N PRO A 47 3.04 -5.37 9.61
CA PRO A 47 4.01 -6.48 9.61
C PRO A 47 3.69 -7.57 8.59
N LEU A 48 2.41 -7.79 8.26
CA LEU A 48 1.96 -8.86 7.37
C LEU A 48 1.88 -8.45 5.88
N LEU A 49 2.31 -7.23 5.51
CA LEU A 49 2.17 -6.73 4.15
C LEU A 49 3.00 -7.51 3.10
N PHE A 50 3.96 -8.32 3.54
CA PHE A 50 4.76 -9.20 2.69
C PHE A 50 4.03 -10.48 2.28
N ALA A 51 3.03 -10.91 3.04
CA ALA A 51 2.34 -12.17 2.86
C ALA A 51 0.99 -11.98 2.17
N SER A 52 0.59 -12.92 1.32
CA SER A 52 -0.77 -13.02 0.81
C SER A 52 -1.74 -13.55 1.87
N ARG A 53 -3.03 -13.29 1.69
CA ARG A 53 -4.06 -13.85 2.57
C ARG A 53 -4.00 -15.38 2.61
N ARG A 54 -3.68 -16.02 1.49
CA ARG A 54 -3.55 -17.48 1.40
C ARG A 54 -2.42 -17.97 2.30
N GLU A 55 -1.22 -17.41 2.18
CA GLU A 55 -0.08 -17.78 3.01
C GLU A 55 -0.35 -17.60 4.50
N ILE A 56 -1.06 -16.51 4.88
CA ILE A 56 -1.45 -16.27 6.27
C ILE A 56 -2.42 -17.35 6.77
N LEU A 57 -3.41 -17.74 5.96
CA LEU A 57 -4.35 -18.80 6.32
C LEU A 57 -3.70 -20.17 6.40
N ASP A 58 -2.82 -20.50 5.44
CA ASP A 58 -2.06 -21.73 5.41
C ASP A 58 -1.16 -21.84 6.66
N TYR A 59 -0.48 -20.74 7.02
CA TYR A 59 0.31 -20.66 8.26
C TYR A 59 -0.55 -20.87 9.52
N ALA A 60 -1.67 -20.14 9.62
CA ALA A 60 -2.56 -20.26 10.77
C ALA A 60 -3.09 -21.67 10.94
N THR A 61 -3.46 -22.33 9.84
CA THR A 61 -3.95 -23.71 9.82
C THR A 61 -2.85 -24.68 10.26
N ALA A 62 -1.65 -24.56 9.69
CA ALA A 62 -0.50 -25.42 10.00
C ALA A 62 -0.07 -25.34 11.48
N HIS A 63 -0.28 -24.17 12.12
CA HIS A 63 0.10 -23.93 13.51
C HIS A 63 -1.07 -23.98 14.50
N GLY A 64 -2.28 -24.39 14.05
CA GLY A 64 -3.46 -24.50 14.91
C GLY A 64 -3.92 -23.16 15.52
N ILE A 65 -3.61 -22.03 14.86
CA ILE A 65 -3.99 -20.69 15.33
C ILE A 65 -5.49 -20.48 15.06
N PRO A 66 -6.34 -20.27 16.09
CA PRO A 66 -7.76 -20.03 15.86
C PRO A 66 -7.97 -18.65 15.21
N PHE A 67 -8.79 -18.61 14.17
CA PHE A 67 -9.21 -17.35 13.53
C PHE A 67 -10.71 -17.36 13.25
N ARG A 68 -11.30 -16.18 13.14
CA ARG A 68 -12.72 -16.01 12.77
C ARG A 68 -12.81 -15.26 11.44
N GLU A 69 -13.71 -15.73 10.58
CA GLU A 69 -14.07 -14.98 9.38
C GLU A 69 -15.14 -13.94 9.73
N ASP A 70 -14.89 -12.69 9.38
CA ASP A 70 -15.88 -11.63 9.48
C ASP A 70 -16.88 -11.75 8.33
N SER A 71 -18.17 -11.88 8.65
CA SER A 71 -19.27 -12.02 7.68
C SER A 71 -19.41 -10.80 6.76
N SER A 72 -18.96 -9.61 7.20
CA SER A 72 -18.96 -8.39 6.38
C SER A 72 -18.06 -8.49 5.14
N ASN A 73 -17.08 -9.41 5.15
CA ASN A 73 -16.20 -9.67 4.00
C ASN A 73 -16.95 -10.21 2.76
N ARG A 74 -18.18 -10.71 2.91
CA ARG A 74 -19.01 -11.23 1.81
C ARG A 74 -19.88 -10.18 1.14
N SER A 75 -20.02 -8.99 1.71
CA SER A 75 -20.86 -7.92 1.16
C SER A 75 -20.18 -7.21 0.01
N THR A 76 -20.82 -7.16 -1.18
CA THR A 76 -20.35 -6.41 -2.35
C THR A 76 -20.71 -4.92 -2.30
N LYS A 77 -21.29 -4.43 -1.19
CA LYS A 77 -21.68 -3.02 -1.02
C LYS A 77 -20.49 -2.07 -1.14
N TYR A 78 -19.31 -2.49 -0.68
CA TYR A 78 -18.09 -1.67 -0.67
C TYR A 78 -17.22 -1.93 -1.91
N MET A 79 -16.62 -0.88 -2.47
CA MET A 79 -15.73 -0.94 -3.63
C MET A 79 -14.61 -1.99 -3.47
N ARG A 80 -14.02 -2.06 -2.27
CA ARG A 80 -12.97 -3.03 -1.97
C ARG A 80 -13.45 -4.47 -2.16
N ASN A 81 -14.64 -4.80 -1.67
CA ASN A 81 -15.20 -6.15 -1.82
C ASN A 81 -15.59 -6.47 -3.28
N LYS A 82 -16.01 -5.47 -4.08
CA LYS A 82 -16.24 -5.67 -5.52
C LYS A 82 -14.94 -6.05 -6.24
N ILE A 83 -13.83 -5.43 -5.89
CA ILE A 83 -12.51 -5.76 -6.45
C ILE A 83 -12.08 -7.15 -5.98
N ARG A 84 -12.15 -7.42 -4.67
CA ARG A 84 -11.77 -8.70 -4.05
C ARG A 84 -12.53 -9.89 -4.62
N LEU A 85 -13.84 -9.75 -4.78
CA LEU A 85 -14.74 -10.85 -5.17
C LEU A 85 -15.00 -10.92 -6.67
N GLY A 86 -14.88 -9.80 -7.40
CA GLY A 86 -15.22 -9.72 -8.81
C GLY A 86 -14.01 -9.61 -9.74
N ILE A 87 -13.02 -8.77 -9.42
CA ILE A 87 -11.91 -8.46 -10.32
C ILE A 87 -10.72 -9.38 -10.07
N VAL A 88 -10.23 -9.45 -8.85
CA VAL A 88 -9.03 -10.21 -8.49
C VAL A 88 -9.14 -11.69 -8.84
N PRO A 89 -10.28 -12.39 -8.61
CA PRO A 89 -10.42 -13.80 -9.02
C PRO A 89 -10.29 -13.99 -10.52
N ILE A 90 -10.89 -13.10 -11.34
CA ILE A 90 -10.78 -13.18 -12.82
C ILE A 90 -9.31 -13.03 -13.24
N LEU A 91 -8.59 -12.06 -12.68
CA LEU A 91 -7.16 -11.87 -13.00
C LEU A 91 -6.30 -13.07 -12.61
N ARG A 92 -6.64 -13.76 -11.52
CA ARG A 92 -5.98 -15.01 -11.11
C ARG A 92 -6.30 -16.19 -12.03
N THR A 93 -7.47 -16.24 -12.68
CA THR A 93 -7.72 -17.28 -13.69
C THR A 93 -6.90 -17.05 -14.95
N ILE A 94 -6.62 -15.79 -15.31
CA ILE A 94 -5.77 -15.44 -16.46
C ILE A 94 -4.28 -15.72 -16.13
N ASN A 95 -3.85 -15.35 -14.94
CA ASN A 95 -2.49 -15.59 -14.46
C ASN A 95 -2.50 -16.10 -13.02
N PRO A 96 -2.22 -17.39 -12.78
CA PRO A 96 -2.19 -17.96 -11.42
C PRO A 96 -1.20 -17.25 -10.48
N ASN A 97 -0.11 -16.68 -11.00
CA ASN A 97 0.89 -15.94 -10.23
C ASN A 97 0.56 -14.44 -10.11
N PHE A 98 -0.69 -14.05 -10.40
CA PHE A 98 -1.13 -12.66 -10.42
C PHE A 98 -0.80 -11.89 -9.13
N THR A 99 -1.01 -12.49 -7.97
CA THR A 99 -0.77 -11.85 -6.66
C THR A 99 0.70 -11.47 -6.48
N GLU A 100 1.61 -12.40 -6.78
CA GLU A 100 3.05 -12.20 -6.70
C GLU A 100 3.52 -11.15 -7.72
N LEU A 101 3.05 -11.27 -8.98
CA LEU A 101 3.36 -10.32 -10.04
C LEU A 101 2.91 -8.90 -9.68
N MET A 102 1.71 -8.74 -9.13
CA MET A 102 1.20 -7.43 -8.70
C MET A 102 1.99 -6.87 -7.52
N GLY A 103 2.39 -7.71 -6.56
CA GLY A 103 3.29 -7.31 -5.49
C GLY A 103 4.61 -6.75 -6.03
N ALA A 104 5.24 -7.45 -6.98
CA ALA A 104 6.46 -6.99 -7.64
C ALA A 104 6.25 -5.68 -8.42
N ASN A 105 5.12 -5.52 -9.12
CA ASN A 105 4.80 -4.29 -9.84
C ASN A 105 4.59 -3.09 -8.89
N ILE A 106 3.87 -3.28 -7.79
CA ILE A 106 3.67 -2.25 -6.76
C ILE A 106 5.03 -1.85 -6.15
N SER A 107 5.92 -2.82 -5.90
CA SER A 107 7.28 -2.52 -5.42
C SER A 107 8.06 -1.65 -6.41
N ARG A 108 8.08 -1.99 -7.70
CA ARG A 108 8.75 -1.18 -8.74
C ARG A 108 8.19 0.24 -8.83
N LEU A 109 6.87 0.39 -8.73
CA LEU A 109 6.23 1.72 -8.72
C LEU A 109 6.60 2.51 -7.46
N THR A 110 6.72 1.84 -6.32
CA THR A 110 7.19 2.44 -5.07
C THR A 110 8.63 2.93 -5.18
N ASP A 111 9.52 2.11 -5.75
CA ASP A 111 10.92 2.48 -5.96
C ASP A 111 11.05 3.68 -6.90
N ALA A 112 10.26 3.70 -8.00
CA ALA A 112 10.21 4.83 -8.91
C ALA A 112 9.69 6.10 -8.23
N GLN A 113 8.64 6.00 -7.41
CA GLN A 113 8.13 7.14 -6.64
C GLN A 113 9.17 7.67 -5.65
N LEU A 114 9.86 6.79 -4.91
CA LEU A 114 10.91 7.19 -3.99
C LEU A 114 12.08 7.89 -4.69
N PHE A 115 12.44 7.45 -5.89
CA PHE A 115 13.45 8.11 -6.71
C PHE A 115 13.01 9.53 -7.10
N ILE A 116 11.77 9.67 -7.58
CA ILE A 116 11.18 10.97 -7.93
C ILE A 116 11.15 11.90 -6.71
N ASP A 117 10.69 11.41 -5.56
CA ASP A 117 10.60 12.19 -4.33
C ASP A 117 11.99 12.72 -3.91
N ARG A 118 13.04 11.89 -3.98
CA ARG A 118 14.43 12.30 -3.70
C ARG A 118 14.95 13.35 -4.68
N CYS A 119 14.65 13.20 -5.99
CA CYS A 119 15.01 14.20 -6.98
C CYS A 119 14.34 15.56 -6.69
N ILE A 120 13.03 15.52 -6.35
CA ILE A 120 12.29 16.73 -5.98
C ILE A 120 12.87 17.36 -4.72
N GLU A 121 13.15 16.58 -3.67
CA GLU A 121 13.78 17.09 -2.45
C GLU A 121 15.12 17.76 -2.72
N THR A 122 15.96 17.14 -3.54
CA THR A 122 17.26 17.71 -3.93
C THR A 122 17.10 19.05 -4.65
N ILE A 123 16.18 19.12 -5.63
CA ILE A 123 15.88 20.34 -6.38
C ILE A 123 15.33 21.42 -5.43
N MET A 124 14.42 21.06 -4.54
CA MET A 124 13.83 21.99 -3.56
C MET A 124 14.88 22.55 -2.61
N GLN A 125 15.82 21.72 -2.12
CA GLN A 125 16.92 22.18 -1.26
C GLN A 125 17.85 23.17 -1.96
N GLN A 126 18.02 23.05 -3.28
CA GLN A 126 18.89 23.94 -4.07
C GLN A 126 18.16 25.21 -4.52
N ALA A 127 16.88 25.12 -4.85
CA ALA A 127 16.11 26.19 -5.44
C ALA A 127 15.34 27.05 -4.43
N VAL A 128 15.07 26.52 -3.22
CA VAL A 128 14.21 27.19 -2.22
C VAL A 128 15.03 27.63 -1.02
N THR A 129 14.98 28.92 -0.71
CA THR A 129 15.53 29.48 0.55
C THR A 129 14.41 30.11 1.36
N THR A 130 14.46 29.95 2.68
CA THR A 130 13.51 30.59 3.59
C THR A 130 14.29 31.47 4.57
N ALA A 131 14.02 32.77 4.52
CA ALA A 131 14.58 33.75 5.45
C ALA A 131 13.47 34.71 5.90
N ASP A 132 13.39 34.97 7.20
CA ASP A 132 12.43 35.90 7.82
C ASP A 132 10.95 35.63 7.41
N GLY A 133 10.56 34.36 7.26
CA GLY A 133 9.22 33.97 6.83
C GLY A 133 8.94 34.15 5.33
N ILE A 134 9.92 34.59 4.56
CA ILE A 134 9.84 34.75 3.11
C ILE A 134 10.45 33.52 2.42
N VAL A 135 9.67 32.88 1.54
CA VAL A 135 10.12 31.78 0.69
C VAL A 135 10.55 32.35 -0.66
N THR A 136 11.84 32.20 -0.98
CA THR A 136 12.41 32.61 -2.27
C THR A 136 12.69 31.37 -3.11
N ILE A 137 12.22 31.36 -4.36
CA ILE A 137 12.49 30.29 -5.33
C ILE A 137 13.43 30.86 -6.40
N THR A 138 14.61 30.28 -6.54
CA THR A 138 15.58 30.63 -7.56
C THR A 138 15.51 29.65 -8.73
N PRO A 139 14.97 30.03 -9.91
CA PRO A 139 14.95 29.15 -11.07
C PRO A 139 16.37 28.79 -11.50
N GLN A 140 16.66 27.49 -11.59
CA GLN A 140 17.91 27.06 -12.26
C GLN A 140 17.69 27.11 -13.78
N ARG A 141 18.65 27.71 -14.51
CA ARG A 141 18.68 27.75 -15.97
C ARG A 141 19.17 26.45 -16.57
#